data_2715696ce378b13a5ba2d9304f58e57f
#
_entry.id   2715696ce378b13a5ba2d9304f58e57f
#
_cell.length_a   1.000
_cell.length_b   1.000
_cell.length_c   1.000
_cell.angle_alpha   90.00
_cell.angle_beta   90.00
_cell.angle_gamma   90.00
#
_symmetry.space_group_name_H-M   'P 1'
#
loop_
_entity.id
_entity.type
_entity.pdbx_description
1 polymer ?
#
loop_
_entity_poly.entity_id
_entity_poly.type
_entity_poly.pdbx_seq_one_letter_code
_entity_poly.pdbx_strand_id
1 'polypeptide(L)'
;MRTAPIKRPKLDGFTEIIDAWLDGDKTVHRKQRHTAKRIFDRLRDEHGFTGGYTIIKDYVRERQRRGQEMFVPLAHPSGHAQADFGEAVVVIDGVEQKAHFFVMDLPQSDACFVRAYPAATAEAWMDGHVHAFAFFGGVPLSVLYDNDRCLVSKILPDGTRRRATLFSGLQSHYLFRDRYGRPGKGNDKGNAEGLVGYSRRNFMVPVPRFASWEAFNADLEVRCRKRQRDVLRGETETIGARLQRDLAELRALPGTPFDACEQVSARVSSQSLVRYGTNDYSVPVAYGHRDVWVRGYVDQVVIGCRGEVIARHPRCYAREDMIFDPIHYLPLLEKKIIALDQAAPLAGWGLPVEFDTLRRLMEARMCQLCAVADQPAFEVGQNPCLGVELQAENIAAAREALRLAGGGRGEALGSGRQVEALAMPVQYRDVREVGKRAGPARRC
;
A
#
# COMPACT_ATOMS: atom_id res chain seq x y z
N MET A 1 6.82 7.03 49.12
CA MET A 1 7.21 5.91 50.00
C MET A 1 8.55 5.36 49.52
N ARG A 2 9.62 5.46 50.32
CA ARG A 2 10.91 4.79 50.03
C ARG A 2 10.72 3.30 50.35
N THR A 3 10.56 2.46 49.35
CA THR A 3 10.63 1.02 49.53
C THR A 3 12.06 0.65 49.91
N ALA A 4 12.24 0.06 51.10
CA ALA A 4 13.55 -0.44 51.56
C ALA A 4 14.11 -1.43 50.50
N PRO A 5 15.43 -1.46 50.29
CA PRO A 5 16.04 -2.39 49.34
C PRO A 5 15.72 -3.82 49.77
N ILE A 6 15.28 -4.65 48.80
CA ILE A 6 14.97 -6.06 49.05
C ILE A 6 16.27 -6.75 49.47
N LYS A 7 16.37 -7.16 50.75
CA LYS A 7 17.53 -7.92 51.25
C LYS A 7 17.54 -9.32 50.57
N ARG A 8 18.65 -9.67 49.99
CA ARG A 8 18.90 -10.95 49.33
C ARG A 8 20.14 -11.64 49.89
N PRO A 9 20.10 -12.12 51.14
CA PRO A 9 21.30 -12.63 51.82
C PRO A 9 22.06 -13.70 51.04
N LYS A 10 21.38 -14.49 50.23
CA LYS A 10 22.02 -15.52 49.38
C LYS A 10 22.81 -14.97 48.21
N LEU A 11 22.67 -13.66 47.90
CA LEU A 11 23.44 -12.98 46.84
C LEU A 11 24.60 -12.15 47.40
N ASP A 12 24.70 -12.06 48.71
CA ASP A 12 25.80 -11.31 49.36
C ASP A 12 27.12 -11.95 48.90
N GLY A 13 28.04 -11.15 48.39
CA GLY A 13 29.31 -11.56 47.78
C GLY A 13 29.26 -11.99 46.30
N PHE A 14 28.07 -12.17 45.69
CA PHE A 14 27.95 -12.54 44.27
C PHE A 14 27.47 -11.38 43.40
N THR A 15 26.95 -10.32 44.01
CA THR A 15 26.38 -9.17 43.28
C THR A 15 27.43 -8.47 42.43
N GLU A 16 28.64 -8.29 42.91
CA GLU A 16 29.76 -7.64 42.20
C GLU A 16 30.17 -8.45 40.95
N ILE A 17 30.16 -9.80 41.06
CA ILE A 17 30.47 -10.71 39.94
C ILE A 17 29.42 -10.59 38.86
N ILE A 18 28.13 -10.62 39.25
CA ILE A 18 27.03 -10.47 38.31
C ILE A 18 27.09 -9.11 37.60
N ASP A 19 27.33 -8.05 38.36
CA ASP A 19 27.42 -6.69 37.83
C ASP A 19 28.60 -6.54 36.86
N ALA A 20 29.77 -7.09 37.16
CA ALA A 20 30.91 -7.11 36.27
C ALA A 20 30.59 -7.81 34.92
N TRP A 21 29.92 -8.96 34.97
CA TRP A 21 29.50 -9.68 33.75
C TRP A 21 28.50 -8.87 32.95
N LEU A 22 27.48 -8.26 33.56
CA LEU A 22 26.49 -7.44 32.91
C LEU A 22 27.08 -6.15 32.31
N ASP A 23 28.07 -5.58 32.96
CA ASP A 23 28.79 -4.39 32.44
C ASP A 23 29.70 -4.77 31.28
N GLY A 24 30.37 -5.91 31.32
CA GLY A 24 31.12 -6.48 30.20
C GLY A 24 30.23 -6.74 28.97
N ASP A 25 28.98 -7.19 29.16
CA ASP A 25 28.04 -7.44 28.11
C ASP A 25 27.67 -6.19 27.28
N LYS A 26 27.88 -4.99 27.80
CA LYS A 26 27.57 -3.75 27.05
C LYS A 26 28.43 -3.60 25.79
N THR A 27 29.63 -4.13 25.80
CA THR A 27 30.56 -4.13 24.66
C THR A 27 30.42 -5.31 23.73
N VAL A 28 29.67 -6.36 24.14
CA VAL A 28 29.49 -7.61 23.40
C VAL A 28 28.25 -7.55 22.51
N HIS A 29 28.32 -8.23 21.35
CA HIS A 29 27.19 -8.35 20.43
C HIS A 29 25.93 -8.91 21.14
N ARG A 30 24.77 -8.28 20.92
CA ARG A 30 23.51 -8.55 21.63
C ARG A 30 23.16 -10.04 21.76
N LYS A 31 23.41 -10.84 20.72
CA LYS A 31 23.10 -12.30 20.71
C LYS A 31 24.07 -13.14 21.56
N GLN A 32 25.17 -12.58 22.01
CA GLN A 32 26.20 -13.26 22.81
C GLN A 32 26.23 -12.77 24.26
N ARG A 33 25.30 -11.92 24.67
CA ARG A 33 25.18 -11.42 26.05
C ARG A 33 24.64 -12.48 26.96
N HIS A 34 25.01 -12.39 28.25
CA HIS A 34 24.54 -13.33 29.28
C HIS A 34 23.01 -13.23 29.43
N THR A 35 22.37 -14.38 29.46
CA THR A 35 20.99 -14.51 29.94
C THR A 35 21.01 -14.73 31.46
N ALA A 36 19.92 -14.42 32.16
CA ALA A 36 19.80 -14.69 33.59
C ALA A 36 20.05 -16.19 33.92
N LYS A 37 19.67 -17.10 33.02
CA LYS A 37 19.94 -18.53 33.14
C LYS A 37 21.45 -18.81 33.04
N ARG A 38 22.15 -18.23 32.08
CA ARG A 38 23.59 -18.43 31.91
C ARG A 38 24.37 -17.86 33.09
N ILE A 39 23.96 -16.69 33.64
CA ILE A 39 24.54 -16.12 34.85
C ILE A 39 24.35 -17.08 36.03
N PHE A 40 23.16 -17.65 36.20
CA PHE A 40 22.89 -18.62 37.26
C PHE A 40 23.81 -19.87 37.15
N ASP A 41 23.91 -20.44 35.92
CA ASP A 41 24.73 -21.63 35.72
C ASP A 41 26.22 -21.34 35.99
N ARG A 42 26.74 -20.19 35.50
CA ARG A 42 28.11 -19.80 35.76
C ARG A 42 28.40 -19.54 37.27
N LEU A 43 27.47 -18.89 37.97
CA LEU A 43 27.64 -18.66 39.41
C LEU A 43 27.69 -19.96 40.19
N ARG A 44 26.86 -20.95 39.79
CA ARG A 44 26.89 -22.29 40.43
C ARG A 44 28.17 -23.05 40.11
N ASP A 45 28.57 -23.05 38.84
CA ASP A 45 29.67 -23.86 38.34
C ASP A 45 31.03 -23.25 38.64
N GLU A 46 31.19 -21.90 38.60
CA GLU A 46 32.44 -21.20 38.73
C GLU A 46 32.66 -20.64 40.18
N HIS A 47 31.56 -20.36 40.90
CA HIS A 47 31.62 -19.66 42.19
C HIS A 47 30.86 -20.35 43.32
N GLY A 48 30.34 -21.55 43.11
CA GLY A 48 29.73 -22.35 44.15
C GLY A 48 28.38 -21.80 44.68
N PHE A 49 27.64 -21.03 43.91
CA PHE A 49 26.36 -20.45 44.32
C PHE A 49 25.32 -21.51 44.59
N THR A 50 24.72 -21.52 45.80
CA THR A 50 23.74 -22.52 46.26
C THR A 50 22.29 -21.98 46.26
N GLY A 51 22.07 -20.73 45.83
CA GLY A 51 20.73 -20.14 45.76
C GLY A 51 19.92 -20.58 44.57
N GLY A 52 18.62 -20.24 44.57
CA GLY A 52 17.71 -20.58 43.48
C GLY A 52 17.82 -19.63 42.27
N TYR A 53 17.46 -20.12 41.09
CA TYR A 53 17.45 -19.34 39.83
C TYR A 53 16.62 -18.05 39.91
N THR A 54 15.47 -18.08 40.59
CA THR A 54 14.55 -16.95 40.70
C THR A 54 15.22 -15.72 41.30
N ILE A 55 16.10 -15.92 42.28
CA ILE A 55 16.81 -14.83 42.96
C ILE A 55 17.75 -14.11 41.97
N ILE A 56 18.45 -14.88 41.13
CA ILE A 56 19.31 -14.32 40.05
C ILE A 56 18.50 -13.61 39.02
N LYS A 57 17.42 -14.24 38.54
CA LYS A 57 16.49 -13.65 37.53
C LYS A 57 15.95 -12.31 38.01
N ASP A 58 15.51 -12.23 39.26
CA ASP A 58 14.96 -11.00 39.84
C ASP A 58 16.03 -9.92 40.04
N TYR A 59 17.24 -10.31 40.43
CA TYR A 59 18.36 -9.38 40.54
C TYR A 59 18.77 -8.81 39.18
N VAL A 60 18.95 -9.67 38.17
CA VAL A 60 19.32 -9.23 36.82
C VAL A 60 18.23 -8.31 36.24
N ARG A 61 16.94 -8.64 36.45
CA ARG A 61 15.81 -7.80 36.01
C ARG A 61 15.83 -6.43 36.70
N GLU A 62 16.10 -6.41 38.00
CA GLU A 62 16.19 -5.16 38.77
C GLU A 62 17.38 -4.32 38.32
N ARG A 63 18.55 -4.95 38.11
CA ARG A 63 19.76 -4.29 37.61
C ARG A 63 19.57 -3.68 36.22
N GLN A 64 18.91 -4.44 35.33
CA GLN A 64 18.54 -3.96 34.00
C GLN A 64 17.58 -2.76 34.06
N ARG A 65 16.58 -2.80 34.97
CA ARG A 65 15.69 -1.64 35.20
C ARG A 65 16.40 -0.42 35.73
N ARG A 66 17.35 -0.58 36.67
CA ARG A 66 18.17 0.53 37.21
C ARG A 66 19.14 1.09 36.19
N GLY A 67 19.57 0.27 35.24
CA GLY A 67 20.43 0.67 34.12
C GLY A 67 19.68 1.27 32.94
N GLN A 68 18.33 1.37 32.98
CA GLN A 68 17.60 2.09 31.97
C GLN A 68 17.92 3.58 31.98
N GLU A 69 18.14 4.12 30.79
CA GLU A 69 18.43 5.54 30.61
C GLU A 69 17.28 6.38 31.21
N MET A 70 17.62 7.40 32.00
CA MET A 70 16.66 8.36 32.52
C MET A 70 16.52 9.51 31.52
N PHE A 71 15.30 9.90 31.22
CA PHE A 71 15.01 10.95 30.26
C PHE A 71 14.54 12.22 30.97
N VAL A 72 14.98 13.35 30.44
CA VAL A 72 14.44 14.65 30.84
C VAL A 72 13.10 14.83 30.12
N PRO A 73 12.00 15.11 30.84
CA PRO A 73 10.73 15.46 30.18
C PRO A 73 10.93 16.65 29.24
N LEU A 74 10.54 16.52 27.99
CA LEU A 74 10.68 17.58 27.00
C LEU A 74 9.42 18.44 27.00
N ALA A 75 9.57 19.76 27.00
CA ALA A 75 8.52 20.70 26.70
C ALA A 75 8.41 20.85 25.17
N HIS A 76 7.22 20.70 24.63
CA HIS A 76 6.96 20.83 23.21
C HIS A 76 6.28 22.17 22.94
N PRO A 77 6.88 23.06 22.12
CA PRO A 77 6.21 24.29 21.70
C PRO A 77 5.04 24.01 20.80
N SER A 78 4.05 24.92 20.77
CA SER A 78 2.88 24.82 19.90
C SER A 78 3.28 24.87 18.41
N GLY A 79 2.45 24.28 17.57
CA GLY A 79 2.63 24.29 16.11
C GLY A 79 3.71 23.35 15.57
N HIS A 80 4.24 22.45 16.41
CA HIS A 80 5.19 21.41 15.99
C HIS A 80 4.55 20.03 16.05
N ALA A 81 4.87 19.17 15.08
CA ALA A 81 4.35 17.83 14.99
C ALA A 81 5.44 16.76 15.07
N GLN A 82 5.02 15.53 15.34
CA GLN A 82 5.80 14.31 15.16
C GLN A 82 5.01 13.34 14.27
N ALA A 83 5.69 12.59 13.40
CA ALA A 83 5.05 11.59 12.56
C ALA A 83 5.82 10.27 12.57
N ASP A 84 5.06 9.15 12.51
CA ASP A 84 5.59 7.80 12.52
C ASP A 84 4.66 6.81 11.83
N PHE A 85 5.15 5.59 11.58
CA PHE A 85 4.35 4.47 11.13
C PHE A 85 4.31 3.37 12.19
N GLY A 86 3.14 2.78 12.35
CA GLY A 86 2.94 1.58 13.15
C GLY A 86 2.38 0.43 12.31
N GLU A 87 2.33 -0.75 12.91
CA GLU A 87 1.74 -1.94 12.28
C GLU A 87 0.69 -2.56 13.19
N ALA A 88 -0.37 -3.07 12.59
CA ALA A 88 -1.43 -3.83 13.27
C ALA A 88 -2.04 -4.87 12.33
N VAL A 89 -2.76 -5.83 12.89
CA VAL A 89 -3.59 -6.78 12.12
C VAL A 89 -4.98 -6.20 11.99
N VAL A 90 -5.57 -6.31 10.79
CA VAL A 90 -6.95 -5.87 10.48
C VAL A 90 -7.63 -6.88 9.56
N VAL A 91 -8.94 -6.83 9.47
CA VAL A 91 -9.73 -7.60 8.50
C VAL A 91 -10.41 -6.60 7.58
N ILE A 92 -10.04 -6.58 6.31
CA ILE A 92 -10.64 -5.73 5.27
C ILE A 92 -11.26 -6.65 4.22
N ASP A 93 -12.53 -6.41 3.90
CA ASP A 93 -13.31 -7.24 2.96
C ASP A 93 -13.26 -8.75 3.31
N GLY A 94 -13.33 -9.05 4.61
CA GLY A 94 -13.26 -10.43 5.12
C GLY A 94 -11.84 -11.04 5.14
N VAL A 95 -10.83 -10.38 4.60
CA VAL A 95 -9.44 -10.87 4.54
C VAL A 95 -8.61 -10.29 5.68
N GLU A 96 -8.03 -11.18 6.50
CA GLU A 96 -7.07 -10.77 7.53
C GLU A 96 -5.73 -10.40 6.89
N GLN A 97 -5.25 -9.20 7.20
CA GLN A 97 -4.02 -8.68 6.64
C GLN A 97 -3.31 -7.72 7.60
N LYS A 98 -2.03 -7.48 7.33
CA LYS A 98 -1.27 -6.45 8.04
C LYS A 98 -1.65 -5.07 7.50
N ALA A 99 -2.05 -4.17 8.41
CA ALA A 99 -2.16 -2.75 8.13
C ALA A 99 -0.91 -2.02 8.61
N HIS A 100 -0.46 -1.06 7.82
CA HIS A 100 0.52 -0.06 8.21
C HIS A 100 -0.24 1.24 8.47
N PHE A 101 -0.09 1.83 9.65
CA PHE A 101 -0.81 3.05 9.97
C PHE A 101 0.13 4.20 10.25
N PHE A 102 -0.09 5.28 9.51
CA PHE A 102 0.54 6.58 9.72
C PHE A 102 -0.05 7.22 10.97
N VAL A 103 0.78 7.80 11.79
CA VAL A 103 0.37 8.64 12.92
C VAL A 103 1.04 9.99 12.83
N MET A 104 0.29 11.03 13.14
CA MET A 104 0.84 12.36 13.39
C MET A 104 0.24 12.90 14.68
N ASP A 105 1.08 13.41 15.57
CA ASP A 105 0.64 14.10 16.76
C ASP A 105 1.20 15.53 16.86
N LEU A 106 0.48 16.35 17.58
CA LEU A 106 0.91 17.67 18.04
C LEU A 106 1.28 17.54 19.53
N PRO A 107 2.56 17.36 19.88
CA PRO A 107 2.96 16.97 21.23
C PRO A 107 2.57 17.98 22.35
N GLN A 108 2.34 19.24 22.00
CA GLN A 108 1.89 20.25 22.95
C GLN A 108 0.47 19.96 23.44
N SER A 109 -0.43 19.60 22.54
CA SER A 109 -1.82 19.29 22.85
C SER A 109 -2.10 17.82 23.06
N ASP A 110 -1.26 16.93 22.53
CA ASP A 110 -1.46 15.47 22.37
C ASP A 110 -2.61 15.13 21.41
N ALA A 111 -3.00 16.09 20.56
CA ALA A 111 -3.95 15.85 19.49
C ALA A 111 -3.31 15.00 18.40
N CYS A 112 -4.04 14.00 17.91
CA CYS A 112 -3.50 13.02 16.99
C CYS A 112 -4.37 12.82 15.75
N PHE A 113 -3.72 12.40 14.67
CA PHE A 113 -4.32 11.88 13.46
C PHE A 113 -3.73 10.51 13.16
N VAL A 114 -4.58 9.55 12.76
CA VAL A 114 -4.19 8.19 12.41
C VAL A 114 -4.90 7.78 11.13
N ARG A 115 -4.14 7.21 10.19
CA ARG A 115 -4.65 6.70 8.90
C ARG A 115 -3.94 5.41 8.52
N ALA A 116 -4.69 4.41 8.08
CA ALA A 116 -4.21 3.07 7.78
C ALA A 116 -4.04 2.86 6.27
N TYR A 117 -3.06 2.00 5.92
CA TYR A 117 -2.65 1.70 4.56
C TYR A 117 -2.30 0.21 4.41
N PRO A 118 -2.42 -0.36 3.19
CA PRO A 118 -1.96 -1.72 2.90
C PRO A 118 -0.44 -1.90 3.06
N ALA A 119 0.34 -0.84 2.81
CA ALA A 119 1.81 -0.87 2.93
C ALA A 119 2.37 0.49 3.36
N ALA A 120 3.54 0.50 4.02
CA ALA A 120 4.28 1.71 4.36
C ALA A 120 5.17 2.12 3.17
N THR A 121 4.58 2.76 2.18
CA THR A 121 5.26 3.24 0.97
C THR A 121 5.52 4.74 1.03
N ALA A 122 6.31 5.28 0.09
CA ALA A 122 6.53 6.71 -0.01
C ALA A 122 5.21 7.47 -0.25
N GLU A 123 4.34 6.93 -1.10
CA GLU A 123 3.02 7.50 -1.39
C GLU A 123 2.13 7.51 -0.14
N ALA A 124 2.17 6.43 0.69
CA ALA A 124 1.42 6.37 1.95
C ALA A 124 1.93 7.40 2.96
N TRP A 125 3.24 7.68 3.00
CA TRP A 125 3.79 8.79 3.79
C TRP A 125 3.24 10.13 3.31
N MET A 126 3.26 10.40 2.00
CA MET A 126 2.77 11.68 1.45
C MET A 126 1.27 11.84 1.67
N ASP A 127 0.47 10.81 1.36
CA ASP A 127 -0.98 10.80 1.58
C ASP A 127 -1.34 11.00 3.06
N GLY A 128 -0.60 10.36 3.97
CA GLY A 128 -0.75 10.54 5.42
C GLY A 128 -0.58 11.99 5.85
N HIS A 129 0.43 12.70 5.29
CA HIS A 129 0.63 14.12 5.58
C HIS A 129 -0.49 14.99 5.01
N VAL A 130 -0.90 14.76 3.77
CA VAL A 130 -1.99 15.50 3.12
C VAL A 130 -3.26 15.42 3.97
N HIS A 131 -3.62 14.22 4.39
CA HIS A 131 -4.81 14.00 5.22
C HIS A 131 -4.65 14.54 6.65
N ALA A 132 -3.46 14.42 7.26
CA ALA A 132 -3.21 14.98 8.58
C ALA A 132 -3.30 16.50 8.59
N PHE A 133 -2.71 17.17 7.60
CA PHE A 133 -2.77 18.62 7.49
C PHE A 133 -4.21 19.10 7.23
N ALA A 134 -4.96 18.39 6.40
CA ALA A 134 -6.39 18.66 6.20
C ALA A 134 -7.20 18.44 7.48
N PHE A 135 -6.92 17.37 8.25
CA PHE A 135 -7.60 17.08 9.52
C PHE A 135 -7.37 18.16 10.57
N PHE A 136 -6.14 18.67 10.70
CA PHE A 136 -5.81 19.76 11.62
C PHE A 136 -6.20 21.14 11.06
N GLY A 137 -6.49 21.26 9.77
CA GLY A 137 -6.83 22.52 9.12
C GLY A 137 -5.64 23.46 8.92
N GLY A 138 -4.40 22.93 8.98
CA GLY A 138 -3.18 23.73 8.83
C GLY A 138 -1.92 22.89 8.77
N VAL A 139 -0.80 23.53 8.46
CA VAL A 139 0.51 22.91 8.29
C VAL A 139 1.38 23.21 9.50
N PRO A 140 1.93 22.22 10.21
CA PRO A 140 2.85 22.44 11.31
C PRO A 140 4.11 23.22 10.88
N LEU A 141 4.69 23.99 11.78
CA LEU A 141 5.94 24.73 11.52
C LEU A 141 7.11 23.77 11.28
N SER A 142 7.12 22.65 11.99
CA SER A 142 8.06 21.56 11.74
C SER A 142 7.45 20.20 12.12
N VAL A 143 7.96 19.15 11.49
CA VAL A 143 7.59 17.77 11.81
C VAL A 143 8.86 16.96 12.12
N LEU A 144 8.84 16.24 13.23
CA LEU A 144 9.92 15.35 13.66
C LEU A 144 9.66 13.94 13.13
N TYR A 145 10.67 13.35 12.49
CA TYR A 145 10.65 12.01 11.90
C TYR A 145 11.72 11.10 12.48
N ASP A 146 11.54 9.80 12.27
CA ASP A 146 12.66 8.87 12.26
C ASP A 146 13.37 8.89 10.89
N ASN A 147 14.52 8.18 10.79
CA ASN A 147 15.30 8.10 9.57
C ASN A 147 14.71 7.01 8.63
N ASP A 148 13.41 7.10 8.32
CA ASP A 148 12.74 6.19 7.38
C ASP A 148 13.25 6.41 5.95
N ARG A 149 13.41 5.32 5.19
CA ARG A 149 13.94 5.36 3.81
C ARG A 149 13.00 6.06 2.81
N CYS A 150 11.71 6.09 3.09
CA CYS A 150 10.75 6.82 2.29
C CYS A 150 10.94 8.34 2.38
N LEU A 151 11.56 8.82 3.47
CA LEU A 151 11.81 10.24 3.73
C LEU A 151 13.27 10.63 3.48
N VAL A 152 14.20 9.75 3.88
CA VAL A 152 15.65 10.00 3.84
C VAL A 152 16.33 8.99 2.92
N SER A 153 16.77 9.45 1.75
CA SER A 153 17.48 8.61 0.78
C SER A 153 18.91 8.26 1.23
N LYS A 154 19.57 9.14 1.98
CA LYS A 154 20.93 8.93 2.49
C LYS A 154 21.24 9.83 3.71
N ILE A 155 21.93 9.26 4.69
CA ILE A 155 22.56 10.02 5.78
C ILE A 155 24.02 10.26 5.39
N LEU A 156 24.45 11.52 5.36
CA LEU A 156 25.81 11.91 5.00
C LEU A 156 26.76 11.82 6.22
N PRO A 157 28.10 11.75 6.01
CA PRO A 157 29.06 11.62 7.11
C PRO A 157 29.03 12.78 8.11
N ASP A 158 28.64 13.98 7.69
CA ASP A 158 28.46 15.17 8.51
C ASP A 158 27.15 15.16 9.34
N GLY A 159 26.37 14.10 9.23
CA GLY A 159 25.08 13.94 9.90
C GLY A 159 23.92 14.63 9.19
N THR A 160 24.15 15.31 8.05
CA THR A 160 23.06 15.85 7.24
C THR A 160 22.33 14.73 6.49
N ARG A 161 21.06 14.98 6.11
CA ARG A 161 20.21 14.00 5.43
C ARG A 161 19.90 14.47 4.02
N ARG A 162 20.08 13.58 3.06
CA ARG A 162 19.55 13.75 1.72
C ARG A 162 18.13 13.21 1.69
N ARG A 163 17.16 14.07 1.44
CA ARG A 163 15.74 13.70 1.36
C ARG A 163 15.45 12.84 0.13
N ALA A 164 14.42 12.01 0.21
CA ALA A 164 13.83 11.37 -0.95
C ALA A 164 13.13 12.43 -1.83
N THR A 165 13.09 12.20 -3.14
CA THR A 165 12.57 13.18 -4.11
C THR A 165 11.11 13.55 -3.84
N LEU A 166 10.26 12.54 -3.61
CA LEU A 166 8.84 12.74 -3.35
C LEU A 166 8.61 13.54 -2.06
N PHE A 167 9.36 13.24 -1.01
CA PHE A 167 9.29 13.97 0.25
C PHE A 167 9.79 15.43 0.11
N SER A 168 10.81 15.67 -0.72
CA SER A 168 11.27 17.03 -1.03
C SER A 168 10.18 17.84 -1.73
N GLY A 169 9.41 17.19 -2.61
CA GLY A 169 8.24 17.81 -3.27
C GLY A 169 7.17 18.21 -2.26
N LEU A 170 6.80 17.30 -1.34
CA LEU A 170 5.83 17.57 -0.27
C LEU A 170 6.27 18.76 0.59
N GLN A 171 7.55 18.74 1.03
CA GLN A 171 8.09 19.80 1.86
C GLN A 171 8.09 21.16 1.16
N SER A 172 8.43 21.19 -0.13
CA SER A 172 8.41 22.41 -0.93
C SER A 172 6.99 22.94 -1.15
N HIS A 173 6.00 22.05 -1.22
CA HIS A 173 4.59 22.41 -1.39
C HIS A 173 3.99 23.02 -0.11
N TYR A 174 4.24 22.42 1.06
CA TYR A 174 3.67 22.82 2.34
C TYR A 174 4.58 23.75 3.16
N LEU A 175 5.86 23.87 2.81
CA LEU A 175 6.85 24.78 3.42
C LEU A 175 7.11 24.56 4.91
N PHE A 176 6.92 23.35 5.43
CA PHE A 176 7.30 23.00 6.81
C PHE A 176 8.77 22.62 6.91
N ARG A 177 9.32 22.63 8.14
CA ARG A 177 10.68 22.16 8.40
C ARG A 177 10.67 20.71 8.83
N ASP A 178 11.48 19.87 8.20
CA ASP A 178 11.75 18.51 8.66
C ASP A 178 12.80 18.50 9.76
N ARG A 179 12.57 17.70 10.77
CA ARG A 179 13.50 17.42 11.86
C ARG A 179 13.64 15.90 11.99
N TYR A 180 14.81 15.46 12.44
CA TYR A 180 15.09 14.03 12.57
C TYR A 180 15.65 13.71 13.94
N GLY A 181 15.23 12.60 14.52
CA GLY A 181 15.85 12.04 15.71
C GLY A 181 17.31 11.67 15.47
N ARG A 182 18.10 11.64 16.54
CA ARG A 182 19.50 11.19 16.45
C ARG A 182 19.54 9.70 16.12
N PRO A 183 20.43 9.26 15.20
CA PRO A 183 20.56 7.84 14.87
C PRO A 183 20.81 6.98 16.12
N GLY A 184 20.02 5.92 16.29
CA GLY A 184 20.16 4.99 17.42
C GLY A 184 19.65 5.46 18.77
N LYS A 185 19.02 6.65 18.87
CA LYS A 185 18.40 7.17 20.10
C LYS A 185 16.89 7.35 19.90
N GLY A 186 16.10 6.30 20.16
CA GLY A 186 14.63 6.30 20.06
C GLY A 186 13.93 7.32 20.94
N ASN A 187 14.64 7.82 21.98
CA ASN A 187 14.08 8.72 22.99
C ASN A 187 13.75 10.14 22.51
N ASP A 188 14.33 10.56 21.39
CA ASP A 188 14.05 11.88 20.81
C ASP A 188 12.62 11.98 20.26
N LYS A 189 11.90 10.83 20.13
CA LYS A 189 10.58 10.68 19.51
C LYS A 189 9.54 10.02 20.43
N GLY A 190 9.70 10.13 21.73
CA GLY A 190 8.90 9.42 22.74
C GLY A 190 7.39 9.58 22.59
N ASN A 191 6.89 10.74 22.14
CA ASN A 191 5.45 10.96 21.94
C ASN A 191 4.90 10.17 20.76
N ALA A 192 5.55 10.18 19.60
CA ALA A 192 5.07 9.43 18.43
C ALA A 192 5.10 7.92 18.66
N GLU A 193 6.17 7.38 19.30
CA GLU A 193 6.21 5.97 19.72
C GLU A 193 5.10 5.65 20.72
N GLY A 194 4.85 6.56 21.67
CA GLY A 194 3.74 6.49 22.60
C GLY A 194 2.40 6.44 21.90
N LEU A 195 2.19 7.28 20.85
CA LEU A 195 0.99 7.33 20.06
C LEU A 195 0.79 6.07 19.20
N VAL A 196 1.85 5.53 18.57
CA VAL A 196 1.78 4.23 17.87
C VAL A 196 1.31 3.14 18.82
N GLY A 197 1.89 3.09 20.04
CA GLY A 197 1.48 2.15 21.09
C GLY A 197 0.05 2.38 21.57
N TYR A 198 -0.37 3.63 21.73
CA TYR A 198 -1.75 4.01 22.10
C TYR A 198 -2.73 3.57 21.02
N SER A 199 -2.48 3.94 19.77
CA SER A 199 -3.33 3.61 18.62
C SER A 199 -3.50 2.11 18.47
N ARG A 200 -2.43 1.34 18.60
CA ARG A 200 -2.49 -0.13 18.56
C ARG A 200 -3.38 -0.71 19.66
N ARG A 201 -3.32 -0.20 20.88
CA ARG A 201 -4.10 -0.71 22.02
C ARG A 201 -5.55 -0.22 22.04
N ASN A 202 -5.84 0.99 21.55
CA ASN A 202 -7.13 1.63 21.71
C ASN A 202 -7.93 1.72 20.41
N PHE A 203 -7.27 1.76 19.25
CA PHE A 203 -7.93 1.83 17.95
C PHE A 203 -7.93 0.50 17.21
N MET A 204 -6.95 -0.39 17.51
CA MET A 204 -6.78 -1.68 16.83
C MET A 204 -7.19 -2.88 17.71
N VAL A 205 -7.86 -2.63 18.85
CA VAL A 205 -8.37 -3.68 19.75
C VAL A 205 -9.83 -3.42 20.05
N PRO A 206 -10.72 -4.41 19.84
CA PRO A 206 -10.48 -5.71 19.15
C PRO A 206 -10.00 -5.51 17.71
N VAL A 207 -9.53 -6.59 17.06
CA VAL A 207 -9.07 -6.53 15.66
C VAL A 207 -10.13 -5.88 14.78
N PRO A 208 -9.84 -4.74 14.12
CA PRO A 208 -10.80 -4.01 13.31
C PRO A 208 -11.27 -4.85 12.11
N ARG A 209 -12.58 -4.76 11.79
CA ARG A 209 -13.21 -5.45 10.67
C ARG A 209 -14.04 -4.47 9.87
N PHE A 210 -13.67 -4.20 8.64
CA PHE A 210 -14.32 -3.22 7.76
C PHE A 210 -14.47 -3.76 6.34
N ALA A 211 -15.42 -3.21 5.60
CA ALA A 211 -15.64 -3.58 4.21
C ALA A 211 -14.56 -3.00 3.27
N SER A 212 -13.93 -1.88 3.64
CA SER A 212 -12.90 -1.24 2.83
C SER A 212 -11.92 -0.43 3.67
N TRP A 213 -10.80 -0.04 3.08
CA TRP A 213 -9.81 0.85 3.70
C TRP A 213 -10.41 2.23 3.99
N GLU A 214 -11.27 2.75 3.13
CA GLU A 214 -11.94 4.04 3.28
C GLU A 214 -12.85 4.03 4.51
N ALA A 215 -13.66 2.97 4.66
CA ALA A 215 -14.54 2.81 5.83
C ALA A 215 -13.73 2.70 7.13
N PHE A 216 -12.60 1.99 7.10
CA PHE A 216 -11.70 1.89 8.24
C PHE A 216 -11.06 3.25 8.58
N ASN A 217 -10.59 3.98 7.59
CA ASN A 217 -9.98 5.28 7.78
C ASN A 217 -10.98 6.34 8.27
N ALA A 218 -12.24 6.26 7.82
CA ALA A 218 -13.30 7.12 8.34
C ALA A 218 -13.56 6.86 9.85
N ASP A 219 -13.58 5.60 10.29
CA ASP A 219 -13.71 5.24 11.71
C ASP A 219 -12.50 5.72 12.53
N LEU A 220 -11.27 5.57 12.00
CA LEU A 220 -10.07 6.08 12.67
C LEU A 220 -10.13 7.60 12.87
N GLU A 221 -10.59 8.34 11.87
CA GLU A 221 -10.76 9.80 11.99
C GLU A 221 -11.78 10.16 13.07
N VAL A 222 -12.92 9.47 13.13
CA VAL A 222 -13.94 9.65 14.19
C VAL A 222 -13.30 9.39 15.57
N ARG A 223 -12.50 8.34 15.72
CA ARG A 223 -11.80 8.03 16.99
C ARG A 223 -10.78 9.11 17.36
N CYS A 224 -10.03 9.65 16.39
CA CYS A 224 -9.11 10.77 16.62
C CYS A 224 -9.86 12.02 17.10
N ARG A 225 -11.01 12.36 16.47
CA ARG A 225 -11.86 13.47 16.92
C ARG A 225 -12.47 13.22 18.30
N LYS A 226 -12.90 11.99 18.59
CA LYS A 226 -13.43 11.62 19.91
C LYS A 226 -12.37 11.81 21.01
N ARG A 227 -11.12 11.42 20.75
CA ARG A 227 -10.01 11.55 21.69
C ARG A 227 -9.75 13.00 22.10
N GLN A 228 -10.09 13.98 21.28
CA GLN A 228 -9.95 15.40 21.64
C GLN A 228 -10.80 15.81 22.85
N ARG A 229 -11.77 14.99 23.27
CA ARG A 229 -12.58 15.21 24.47
C ARG A 229 -11.91 14.70 25.74
N ASP A 230 -10.86 13.92 25.64
CA ASP A 230 -10.15 13.35 26.77
C ASP A 230 -9.32 14.42 27.50
N VAL A 231 -9.16 14.24 28.80
CA VAL A 231 -8.26 15.02 29.66
C VAL A 231 -7.09 14.12 30.04
N LEU A 232 -5.88 14.55 29.75
CA LEU A 232 -4.67 13.78 30.06
C LEU A 232 -4.36 13.81 31.56
N ARG A 233 -3.68 12.77 32.02
CA ARG A 233 -3.25 12.69 33.43
C ARG A 233 -2.33 13.88 33.78
N GLY A 234 -2.73 14.64 34.78
CA GLY A 234 -1.99 15.83 35.25
C GLY A 234 -2.38 17.13 34.57
N GLU A 235 -3.29 17.07 33.57
CA GLU A 235 -3.84 18.24 32.89
C GLU A 235 -5.24 18.56 33.44
N THR A 236 -5.68 19.81 33.27
CA THR A 236 -7.02 20.28 33.64
C THR A 236 -7.90 20.53 32.42
N GLU A 237 -7.29 20.70 31.26
CA GLU A 237 -7.96 20.98 29.98
C GLU A 237 -8.06 19.72 29.12
N THR A 238 -9.09 19.69 28.29
CA THR A 238 -9.19 18.63 27.24
C THR A 238 -8.12 18.80 26.19
N ILE A 239 -7.77 17.69 25.49
CA ILE A 239 -6.88 17.72 24.31
C ILE A 239 -7.38 18.75 23.29
N GLY A 240 -8.70 18.82 23.03
CA GLY A 240 -9.29 19.77 22.08
C GLY A 240 -9.14 21.24 22.51
N ALA A 241 -9.23 21.54 23.82
CA ALA A 241 -8.99 22.89 24.31
C ALA A 241 -7.49 23.28 24.15
N ARG A 242 -6.59 22.36 24.46
CA ARG A 242 -5.15 22.55 24.25
C ARG A 242 -4.78 22.68 22.78
N LEU A 243 -5.47 21.94 21.88
CA LEU A 243 -5.28 21.99 20.44
C LEU A 243 -5.45 23.40 19.86
N GLN A 244 -6.30 24.25 20.45
CA GLN A 244 -6.49 25.60 19.94
C GLN A 244 -5.18 26.42 19.96
N ARG A 245 -4.28 26.13 20.88
CA ARG A 245 -2.94 26.78 20.94
C ARG A 245 -2.03 26.31 19.81
N ASP A 246 -2.11 25.02 19.45
CA ASP A 246 -1.39 24.50 18.27
C ASP A 246 -1.93 25.10 16.98
N LEU A 247 -3.28 25.11 16.82
CA LEU A 247 -3.93 25.61 15.60
C LEU A 247 -3.60 27.09 15.32
N ALA A 248 -3.41 27.90 16.36
CA ALA A 248 -3.02 29.30 16.20
C ALA A 248 -1.64 29.50 15.57
N GLU A 249 -0.75 28.51 15.71
CA GLU A 249 0.62 28.55 15.20
C GLU A 249 0.76 27.82 13.85
N LEU A 250 -0.26 27.05 13.40
CA LEU A 250 -0.19 26.35 12.13
C LEU A 250 -0.26 27.34 10.96
N ARG A 251 0.46 27.02 9.90
CA ARG A 251 0.38 27.77 8.64
C ARG A 251 -0.91 27.40 7.90
N ALA A 252 -1.44 28.35 7.15
CA ALA A 252 -2.57 28.10 6.26
C ALA A 252 -2.26 27.00 5.24
N LEU A 253 -3.27 26.18 4.93
CA LEU A 253 -3.18 25.21 3.86
C LEU A 253 -3.04 25.90 2.50
N PRO A 254 -2.25 25.34 1.57
CA PRO A 254 -2.25 25.80 0.18
C PRO A 254 -3.62 25.57 -0.47
N GLY A 255 -3.93 26.31 -1.53
CA GLY A 255 -5.22 26.24 -2.23
C GLY A 255 -5.53 24.88 -2.86
N THR A 256 -4.50 24.08 -3.15
CA THR A 256 -4.62 22.70 -3.65
C THR A 256 -3.78 21.76 -2.80
N PRO A 257 -4.25 20.55 -2.48
CA PRO A 257 -3.44 19.56 -1.78
C PRO A 257 -2.27 19.09 -2.66
N PHE A 258 -1.22 18.58 -2.02
CA PHE A 258 -0.11 17.93 -2.71
C PHE A 258 -0.60 16.66 -3.42
N ASP A 259 -0.14 16.45 -4.66
CA ASP A 259 -0.41 15.22 -5.41
C ASP A 259 0.49 14.07 -4.89
N ALA A 260 -0.06 13.27 -3.98
CA ALA A 260 0.67 12.24 -3.23
C ALA A 260 0.92 10.98 -4.07
N CYS A 261 1.55 11.13 -5.24
CA CYS A 261 1.87 10.03 -6.14
C CYS A 261 3.37 9.96 -6.46
N GLU A 262 3.88 8.75 -6.62
CA GLU A 262 5.15 8.53 -7.28
C GLU A 262 4.97 8.65 -8.79
N GLN A 263 5.85 9.41 -9.45
CA GLN A 263 5.83 9.56 -10.90
C GLN A 263 7.05 8.87 -11.51
N VAL A 264 6.80 7.98 -12.46
CA VAL A 264 7.83 7.28 -13.22
C VAL A 264 7.53 7.31 -14.71
N SER A 265 8.58 7.28 -15.53
CA SER A 265 8.44 7.06 -16.97
C SER A 265 8.65 5.58 -17.26
N ALA A 266 7.83 5.02 -18.14
CA ALA A 266 7.89 3.63 -18.53
C ALA A 266 7.60 3.49 -20.03
N ARG A 267 7.92 2.34 -20.60
CA ARG A 267 7.59 1.99 -21.98
C ARG A 267 6.57 0.86 -22.00
N VAL A 268 5.57 0.98 -22.84
CA VAL A 268 4.57 -0.06 -23.07
C VAL A 268 5.22 -1.25 -23.78
N SER A 269 5.04 -2.45 -23.23
CA SER A 269 5.56 -3.69 -23.79
C SER A 269 4.78 -4.14 -25.04
N SER A 270 5.28 -5.17 -25.72
CA SER A 270 4.57 -5.84 -26.83
C SER A 270 3.27 -6.53 -26.40
N GLN A 271 3.07 -6.74 -25.11
CA GLN A 271 1.86 -7.30 -24.52
C GLN A 271 0.87 -6.22 -24.03
N SER A 272 1.10 -4.96 -24.38
CA SER A 272 0.32 -3.80 -23.88
C SER A 272 0.34 -3.67 -22.36
N LEU A 273 1.46 -3.96 -21.74
CA LEU A 273 1.69 -3.86 -20.31
C LEU A 273 2.71 -2.78 -19.97
N VAL A 274 2.51 -2.12 -18.85
CA VAL A 274 3.41 -1.12 -18.27
C VAL A 274 3.79 -1.56 -16.88
N ARG A 275 5.10 -1.68 -16.62
CA ARG A 275 5.60 -2.06 -15.30
C ARG A 275 5.65 -0.88 -14.36
N TYR A 276 5.02 -1.06 -13.18
CA TYR A 276 5.11 -0.14 -12.07
C TYR A 276 5.31 -0.90 -10.74
N GLY A 277 6.34 -0.53 -10.01
CA GLY A 277 6.77 -1.32 -8.85
C GLY A 277 7.19 -2.73 -9.29
N THR A 278 6.50 -3.74 -8.77
CA THR A 278 6.74 -5.15 -9.11
C THR A 278 5.66 -5.76 -10.02
N ASN A 279 4.62 -4.99 -10.41
CA ASN A 279 3.45 -5.47 -11.12
C ASN A 279 3.32 -4.84 -12.51
N ASP A 280 2.61 -5.51 -13.40
CA ASP A 280 2.38 -5.09 -14.77
C ASP A 280 0.91 -4.72 -14.97
N TYR A 281 0.66 -3.52 -15.51
CA TYR A 281 -0.67 -2.94 -15.69
C TYR A 281 -0.98 -2.75 -17.17
N SER A 282 -2.16 -3.19 -17.61
CA SER A 282 -2.54 -3.10 -19.01
C SER A 282 -2.87 -1.67 -19.46
N VAL A 283 -2.62 -1.39 -20.72
CA VAL A 283 -3.05 -0.15 -21.40
C VAL A 283 -3.67 -0.50 -22.75
N PRO A 284 -4.48 0.38 -23.37
CA PRO A 284 -5.04 0.11 -24.69
C PRO A 284 -3.95 -0.24 -25.72
N VAL A 285 -4.17 -1.27 -26.52
CA VAL A 285 -3.18 -1.82 -27.48
C VAL A 285 -2.68 -0.79 -28.50
N ALA A 286 -3.45 0.28 -28.73
CA ALA A 286 -3.03 1.39 -29.59
C ALA A 286 -1.79 2.14 -29.10
N TYR A 287 -1.43 1.98 -27.82
CA TYR A 287 -0.27 2.60 -27.21
C TYR A 287 0.96 1.68 -27.11
N GLY A 288 0.92 0.49 -27.73
CA GLY A 288 2.02 -0.45 -27.77
C GLY A 288 3.35 0.21 -28.15
N HIS A 289 4.43 -0.11 -27.42
CA HIS A 289 5.80 0.38 -27.62
C HIS A 289 6.02 1.90 -27.42
N ARG A 290 5.02 2.65 -26.95
CA ARG A 290 5.14 4.08 -26.66
C ARG A 290 5.68 4.31 -25.26
N ASP A 291 6.33 5.45 -25.07
CA ASP A 291 6.71 5.96 -23.76
C ASP A 291 5.48 6.59 -23.10
N VAL A 292 5.28 6.27 -21.82
CA VAL A 292 4.16 6.68 -20.99
C VAL A 292 4.66 7.18 -19.64
N TRP A 293 3.89 8.06 -19.00
CA TRP A 293 4.08 8.37 -17.59
C TRP A 293 3.13 7.53 -16.75
N VAL A 294 3.59 7.16 -15.56
CA VAL A 294 2.81 6.41 -14.57
C VAL A 294 2.80 7.21 -13.27
N ARG A 295 1.62 7.40 -12.70
CA ARG A 295 1.41 7.97 -11.36
C ARG A 295 0.86 6.88 -10.45
N GLY A 296 1.65 6.46 -9.48
CA GLY A 296 1.25 5.49 -8.48
C GLY A 296 0.77 6.18 -7.22
N TYR A 297 -0.51 6.01 -6.91
CA TYR A 297 -1.15 6.44 -5.66
C TYR A 297 -1.22 5.25 -4.69
N VAL A 298 -1.76 5.49 -3.51
CA VAL A 298 -2.01 4.44 -2.52
C VAL A 298 -3.05 3.43 -3.02
N ASP A 299 -4.10 3.89 -3.66
CA ASP A 299 -5.28 3.12 -4.06
C ASP A 299 -5.31 2.78 -5.54
N GLN A 300 -4.61 3.54 -6.39
CA GLN A 300 -4.68 3.40 -7.84
C GLN A 300 -3.34 3.64 -8.54
N VAL A 301 -3.25 3.13 -9.75
CA VAL A 301 -2.20 3.42 -10.72
C VAL A 301 -2.82 4.08 -11.94
N VAL A 302 -2.38 5.31 -12.25
CA VAL A 302 -2.85 6.09 -13.39
C VAL A 302 -1.73 6.15 -14.43
N ILE A 303 -2.05 5.76 -15.66
CA ILE A 303 -1.10 5.72 -16.77
C ILE A 303 -1.55 6.70 -17.84
N GLY A 304 -0.62 7.46 -18.38
CA GLY A 304 -0.95 8.44 -19.41
C GLY A 304 0.13 8.60 -20.47
N CYS A 305 -0.30 9.10 -21.61
CA CYS A 305 0.55 9.34 -22.77
C CYS A 305 0.24 10.71 -23.35
N ARG A 306 1.27 11.51 -23.64
CA ARG A 306 1.14 12.84 -24.27
C ARG A 306 0.15 13.78 -23.58
N GLY A 307 0.09 13.73 -22.23
CA GLY A 307 -0.80 14.58 -21.44
C GLY A 307 -2.19 14.02 -21.17
N GLU A 308 -2.58 12.95 -21.82
CA GLU A 308 -3.88 12.28 -21.64
C GLU A 308 -3.75 11.04 -20.73
N VAL A 309 -4.73 10.81 -19.90
CA VAL A 309 -4.86 9.57 -19.12
C VAL A 309 -5.41 8.48 -20.04
N ILE A 310 -4.69 7.37 -20.16
CA ILE A 310 -5.05 6.26 -21.04
C ILE A 310 -5.51 5.00 -20.30
N ALA A 311 -5.15 4.87 -19.00
CA ALA A 311 -5.61 3.77 -18.16
C ALA A 311 -5.62 4.16 -16.67
N ARG A 312 -6.51 3.53 -15.92
CA ARG A 312 -6.58 3.58 -14.44
C ARG A 312 -6.83 2.18 -13.92
N HIS A 313 -6.02 1.75 -12.96
CA HIS A 313 -6.15 0.43 -12.34
C HIS A 313 -6.14 0.56 -10.82
N PRO A 314 -6.82 -0.33 -10.09
CA PRO A 314 -6.59 -0.49 -8.66
C PRO A 314 -5.11 -0.80 -8.39
N ARG A 315 -4.56 -0.23 -7.33
CA ARG A 315 -3.19 -0.52 -6.92
C ARG A 315 -3.09 -1.96 -6.40
N CYS A 316 -2.20 -2.76 -6.98
CA CYS A 316 -1.87 -4.09 -6.47
C CYS A 316 -0.61 -4.02 -5.61
N TYR A 317 -0.70 -4.59 -4.39
CA TYR A 317 0.42 -4.70 -3.45
C TYR A 317 1.05 -6.10 -3.42
N ALA A 318 0.53 -7.06 -4.22
CA ALA A 318 1.18 -8.33 -4.48
C ALA A 318 2.44 -8.13 -5.33
N ARG A 319 3.13 -9.22 -5.65
CA ARG A 319 4.36 -9.17 -6.45
C ARG A 319 4.19 -9.99 -7.71
N GLU A 320 4.69 -9.45 -8.81
CA GLU A 320 4.73 -10.10 -10.12
C GLU A 320 3.34 -10.44 -10.69
N ASP A 321 2.33 -9.66 -10.28
CA ASP A 321 0.99 -9.76 -10.80
C ASP A 321 0.81 -8.96 -12.09
N MET A 322 -0.10 -9.45 -12.93
CA MET A 322 -0.56 -8.79 -14.13
C MET A 322 -2.00 -8.32 -13.94
N ILE A 323 -2.20 -7.00 -13.96
CA ILE A 323 -3.50 -6.37 -13.75
C ILE A 323 -4.05 -5.98 -15.13
N PHE A 324 -5.03 -6.74 -15.59
CA PHE A 324 -5.65 -6.54 -16.90
C PHE A 324 -6.96 -5.78 -16.82
N ASP A 325 -7.17 -4.89 -17.80
CA ASP A 325 -8.48 -4.45 -18.21
C ASP A 325 -8.77 -5.13 -19.57
N PRO A 326 -9.76 -6.03 -19.66
CA PRO A 326 -10.10 -6.75 -20.89
C PRO A 326 -10.40 -5.82 -22.08
N ILE A 327 -10.97 -4.64 -21.80
CA ILE A 327 -11.34 -3.65 -22.83
C ILE A 327 -10.11 -3.19 -23.61
N HIS A 328 -8.95 -3.13 -22.99
CA HIS A 328 -7.70 -2.72 -23.64
C HIS A 328 -7.30 -3.61 -24.81
N TYR A 329 -7.71 -4.88 -24.79
CA TYR A 329 -7.30 -5.91 -25.75
C TYR A 329 -8.33 -6.19 -26.84
N LEU A 330 -9.57 -5.68 -26.75
CA LEU A 330 -10.63 -5.95 -27.71
C LEU A 330 -10.21 -5.69 -29.18
N PRO A 331 -9.55 -4.57 -29.54
CA PRO A 331 -9.14 -4.33 -30.92
C PRO A 331 -8.08 -5.33 -31.44
N LEU A 332 -7.37 -6.01 -30.54
CA LEU A 332 -6.41 -7.05 -30.91
C LEU A 332 -7.11 -8.40 -31.09
N LEU A 333 -8.11 -8.69 -30.26
CA LEU A 333 -8.92 -9.91 -30.32
C LEU A 333 -9.75 -9.96 -31.57
N GLU A 334 -10.32 -8.85 -32.05
CA GLU A 334 -10.98 -8.74 -33.35
C GLU A 334 -10.11 -9.23 -34.51
N LYS A 335 -8.79 -8.99 -34.44
CA LYS A 335 -7.83 -9.41 -35.47
C LYS A 335 -7.27 -10.81 -35.25
N LYS A 336 -7.37 -11.35 -34.03
CA LYS A 336 -6.80 -12.63 -33.60
C LYS A 336 -7.82 -13.48 -32.85
N ILE A 337 -8.88 -13.87 -33.54
CA ILE A 337 -10.04 -14.56 -32.95
C ILE A 337 -9.65 -15.84 -32.20
N ILE A 338 -8.66 -16.58 -32.69
CA ILE A 338 -8.17 -17.81 -32.04
C ILE A 338 -7.61 -17.53 -30.62
N ALA A 339 -7.18 -16.31 -30.36
CA ALA A 339 -6.67 -15.93 -29.03
C ALA A 339 -7.78 -15.73 -27.99
N LEU A 340 -9.04 -15.66 -28.40
CA LEU A 340 -10.17 -15.36 -27.49
C LEU A 340 -10.27 -16.36 -26.34
N ASP A 341 -10.09 -17.65 -26.62
CA ASP A 341 -10.25 -18.73 -25.64
C ASP A 341 -9.07 -18.85 -24.65
N GLN A 342 -7.91 -18.31 -25.01
CA GLN A 342 -6.66 -18.46 -24.27
C GLN A 342 -6.10 -17.11 -23.79
N ALA A 343 -6.82 -16.02 -24.02
CA ALA A 343 -6.34 -14.69 -23.66
C ALA A 343 -6.41 -14.48 -22.14
N ALA A 344 -5.27 -14.44 -21.47
CA ALA A 344 -5.16 -14.14 -20.03
C ALA A 344 -5.94 -12.87 -19.62
N PRO A 345 -5.97 -11.77 -20.42
CA PRO A 345 -6.78 -10.60 -20.11
C PRO A 345 -8.27 -10.84 -19.96
N LEU A 346 -8.80 -11.94 -20.52
CA LEU A 346 -10.22 -12.29 -20.45
C LEU A 346 -10.53 -13.26 -19.30
N ALA A 347 -9.52 -13.82 -18.68
CA ALA A 347 -9.69 -14.76 -17.57
C ALA A 347 -10.42 -14.05 -16.41
N GLY A 348 -11.54 -14.62 -15.97
CA GLY A 348 -12.34 -14.04 -14.87
C GLY A 348 -13.14 -12.78 -15.25
N TRP A 349 -13.21 -12.42 -16.52
CA TRP A 349 -14.08 -11.33 -16.96
C TRP A 349 -15.54 -11.77 -16.82
N GLY A 350 -16.20 -11.32 -15.77
CA GLY A 350 -17.59 -11.67 -15.45
C GLY A 350 -18.59 -11.03 -16.43
N LEU A 351 -18.60 -11.50 -17.67
CA LEU A 351 -19.61 -11.11 -18.65
C LEU A 351 -20.96 -11.71 -18.27
N PRO A 352 -22.09 -11.02 -18.56
CA PRO A 352 -23.42 -11.60 -18.44
C PRO A 352 -23.56 -12.91 -19.27
N VAL A 353 -24.38 -13.84 -18.77
CA VAL A 353 -24.57 -15.18 -19.36
C VAL A 353 -25.11 -15.10 -20.82
N GLU A 354 -25.73 -14.00 -21.18
CA GLU A 354 -26.23 -13.69 -22.53
C GLU A 354 -25.08 -13.64 -23.54
N PHE A 355 -23.88 -13.24 -23.14
CA PHE A 355 -22.69 -13.24 -23.99
C PHE A 355 -22.24 -14.66 -24.36
N ASP A 356 -22.27 -15.59 -23.39
CA ASP A 356 -21.94 -16.99 -23.63
C ASP A 356 -22.99 -17.64 -24.58
N THR A 357 -24.25 -17.26 -24.42
CA THR A 357 -25.33 -17.73 -25.26
C THR A 357 -25.19 -17.20 -26.70
N LEU A 358 -24.90 -15.89 -26.83
CA LEU A 358 -24.65 -15.25 -28.11
C LEU A 358 -23.47 -15.91 -28.84
N ARG A 359 -22.37 -16.10 -28.11
CA ARG A 359 -21.15 -16.75 -28.62
C ARG A 359 -21.45 -18.14 -29.16
N ARG A 360 -22.13 -19.01 -28.40
CA ARG A 360 -22.52 -20.37 -28.85
C ARG A 360 -23.39 -20.37 -30.10
N LEU A 361 -24.34 -19.43 -30.17
CA LEU A 361 -25.19 -19.27 -31.34
C LEU A 361 -24.37 -18.83 -32.56
N MET A 362 -23.43 -17.93 -32.43
CA MET A 362 -22.54 -17.50 -33.49
C MET A 362 -21.63 -18.64 -33.97
N GLU A 363 -21.03 -19.39 -33.05
CA GLU A 363 -20.18 -20.55 -33.36
C GLU A 363 -20.94 -21.64 -34.07
N ALA A 364 -22.17 -22.00 -33.60
CA ALA A 364 -23.02 -22.97 -34.23
C ALA A 364 -23.41 -22.58 -35.67
N ARG A 365 -23.72 -21.29 -35.89
CA ARG A 365 -24.06 -20.77 -37.21
C ARG A 365 -22.86 -20.76 -38.16
N MET A 366 -21.67 -20.44 -37.67
CA MET A 366 -20.43 -20.50 -38.43
C MET A 366 -20.08 -21.94 -38.85
N CYS A 367 -20.22 -22.92 -37.94
CA CYS A 367 -20.05 -24.34 -38.26
C CYS A 367 -21.02 -24.81 -39.32
N GLN A 368 -22.29 -24.36 -39.27
CA GLN A 368 -23.27 -24.69 -40.31
C GLN A 368 -22.89 -24.10 -41.67
N LEU A 369 -22.40 -22.87 -41.73
CA LEU A 369 -21.93 -22.22 -42.94
C LEU A 369 -20.70 -22.91 -43.55
N CYS A 370 -19.75 -23.34 -42.69
CA CYS A 370 -18.58 -24.11 -43.13
C CYS A 370 -18.98 -25.49 -43.68
N ALA A 371 -19.92 -26.18 -43.03
CA ALA A 371 -20.42 -27.49 -43.50
C ALA A 371 -21.15 -27.40 -44.82
N VAL A 372 -21.81 -26.28 -45.11
CA VAL A 372 -22.46 -26.03 -46.44
C VAL A 372 -21.41 -25.69 -47.50
N ALA A 373 -20.32 -25.02 -47.15
CA ALA A 373 -19.24 -24.67 -48.10
C ALA A 373 -18.38 -25.88 -48.54
N ASP A 374 -18.33 -26.94 -47.73
CA ASP A 374 -17.63 -28.21 -48.07
C ASP A 374 -18.44 -29.16 -48.95
N GLN A 375 -19.66 -28.80 -49.37
CA GLN A 375 -20.41 -29.61 -50.33
C GLN A 375 -19.90 -29.39 -51.76
N PRO A 376 -19.74 -30.48 -52.59
CA PRO A 376 -19.03 -30.44 -53.87
C PRO A 376 -19.78 -29.74 -55.01
N ALA A 377 -20.76 -28.91 -54.78
CA ALA A 377 -21.59 -28.23 -55.78
C ALA A 377 -21.50 -26.68 -55.72
N PHE A 378 -20.53 -26.10 -55.06
CA PHE A 378 -20.36 -24.64 -55.06
C PHE A 378 -19.32 -24.21 -56.10
N GLU A 379 -19.77 -23.58 -57.19
CA GLU A 379 -18.91 -22.92 -58.18
C GLU A 379 -18.14 -21.77 -57.54
N VAL A 380 -16.88 -21.70 -57.89
CA VAL A 380 -15.93 -20.68 -57.44
C VAL A 380 -16.40 -19.30 -57.92
N GLY A 381 -17.05 -18.55 -57.06
CA GLY A 381 -17.48 -17.17 -57.37
C GLY A 381 -18.40 -16.48 -56.35
N GLN A 382 -19.03 -17.22 -55.45
CA GLN A 382 -19.90 -16.64 -54.43
C GLN A 382 -19.44 -17.08 -53.05
N ASN A 383 -18.83 -16.17 -52.33
CA ASN A 383 -18.40 -16.38 -50.95
C ASN A 383 -19.61 -16.15 -50.02
N PRO A 384 -20.24 -17.21 -49.46
CA PRO A 384 -21.45 -17.05 -48.63
C PRO A 384 -21.22 -16.38 -47.30
N CYS A 385 -19.96 -16.10 -46.96
CA CYS A 385 -19.61 -15.42 -45.70
C CYS A 385 -19.75 -13.88 -45.76
N LEU A 386 -20.07 -13.31 -46.92
CA LEU A 386 -20.24 -11.87 -47.16
C LEU A 386 -21.70 -11.43 -47.05
N GLY A 387 -22.40 -11.72 -45.99
CA GLY A 387 -23.80 -11.30 -45.91
C GLY A 387 -24.56 -11.70 -44.67
N VAL A 388 -23.86 -11.91 -43.56
CA VAL A 388 -24.55 -12.08 -42.28
C VAL A 388 -24.86 -10.70 -41.74
N GLU A 389 -25.93 -10.07 -42.19
CA GLU A 389 -26.59 -9.01 -41.43
C GLU A 389 -27.05 -9.63 -40.09
N LEU A 390 -26.36 -9.30 -39.04
CA LEU A 390 -26.87 -9.50 -37.67
C LEU A 390 -28.21 -8.78 -37.62
N GLN A 391 -29.31 -9.52 -37.43
CA GLN A 391 -30.62 -8.91 -37.31
C GLN A 391 -30.59 -7.83 -36.24
N ALA A 392 -31.21 -6.69 -36.49
CA ALA A 392 -31.18 -5.52 -35.60
C ALA A 392 -31.58 -5.85 -34.15
N GLU A 393 -32.39 -6.90 -33.97
CA GLU A 393 -32.81 -7.43 -32.66
C GLU A 393 -31.65 -8.02 -31.84
N ASN A 394 -30.67 -8.71 -32.46
CA ASN A 394 -29.52 -9.28 -31.78
C ASN A 394 -28.51 -8.20 -31.40
N ILE A 395 -28.42 -7.15 -32.22
CA ILE A 395 -27.58 -5.97 -31.90
C ILE A 395 -28.23 -5.18 -30.76
N ALA A 396 -29.54 -5.05 -30.73
CA ALA A 396 -30.27 -4.38 -29.64
C ALA A 396 -30.14 -5.14 -28.33
N ALA A 397 -30.23 -6.47 -28.33
CA ALA A 397 -30.03 -7.30 -27.12
C ALA A 397 -28.60 -7.22 -26.59
N ALA A 398 -27.59 -7.24 -27.47
CA ALA A 398 -26.18 -7.06 -27.06
C ALA A 398 -25.90 -5.65 -26.51
N ARG A 399 -26.50 -4.60 -27.07
CA ARG A 399 -26.42 -3.22 -26.57
C ARG A 399 -27.09 -3.09 -25.20
N GLU A 400 -28.24 -3.72 -24.98
CA GLU A 400 -28.95 -3.67 -23.71
C GLU A 400 -28.19 -4.46 -22.61
N ALA A 401 -27.63 -5.63 -22.94
CA ALA A 401 -26.79 -6.40 -22.03
C ALA A 401 -25.52 -5.62 -21.61
N LEU A 402 -24.86 -4.92 -22.54
CA LEU A 402 -23.73 -4.02 -22.26
C LEU A 402 -24.14 -2.84 -21.38
N ARG A 403 -25.32 -2.29 -21.58
CA ARG A 403 -25.87 -1.20 -20.79
C ARG A 403 -26.18 -1.63 -19.36
N LEU A 404 -26.75 -2.83 -19.17
CA LEU A 404 -27.03 -3.42 -17.87
C LEU A 404 -25.74 -3.81 -17.11
N ALA A 405 -24.73 -4.33 -17.79
CA ALA A 405 -23.42 -4.63 -17.22
C ALA A 405 -22.65 -3.38 -16.80
N GLY A 406 -22.84 -2.25 -17.50
CA GLY A 406 -22.25 -0.95 -17.18
C GLY A 406 -22.95 -0.19 -16.04
N GLY A 407 -24.23 -0.49 -15.78
CA GLY A 407 -25.05 0.21 -14.78
C GLY A 407 -24.67 -0.07 -13.30
N GLY A 408 -23.82 -1.05 -13.05
CA GLY A 408 -23.35 -1.41 -11.68
C GLY A 408 -22.07 -0.72 -11.23
N ARG A 409 -21.38 0.02 -12.09
CA ARG A 409 -20.22 0.85 -11.74
C ARG A 409 -20.39 2.20 -12.42
N GLY A 410 -20.74 3.20 -11.62
CA GLY A 410 -20.93 4.56 -12.07
C GLY A 410 -19.74 5.05 -12.88
N GLU A 411 -20.07 5.71 -13.96
CA GLU A 411 -19.29 6.53 -14.86
C GLU A 411 -18.46 5.86 -15.97
N ALA A 412 -18.87 6.25 -17.17
CA ALA A 412 -18.12 6.30 -18.43
C ALA A 412 -17.82 4.97 -19.13
N LEU A 413 -18.85 4.31 -19.60
CA LEU A 413 -18.74 3.73 -20.94
C LEU A 413 -19.06 4.86 -21.96
N GLY A 414 -18.04 5.61 -22.29
CA GLY A 414 -18.15 6.68 -23.27
C GLY A 414 -18.43 6.13 -24.67
N SER A 415 -19.40 6.75 -25.27
CA SER A 415 -19.76 6.77 -26.70
C SER A 415 -19.99 5.43 -27.42
N GLY A 416 -21.11 5.34 -28.11
CA GLY A 416 -21.57 4.22 -28.91
C GLY A 416 -20.63 3.61 -29.97
N ARG A 417 -19.44 4.16 -30.14
CA ARG A 417 -18.39 3.62 -31.03
C ARG A 417 -17.76 2.32 -30.53
N GLN A 418 -17.70 2.08 -29.21
CA GLN A 418 -17.13 0.82 -28.68
C GLN A 418 -18.11 -0.37 -28.85
N VAL A 419 -19.39 -0.10 -28.83
CA VAL A 419 -20.41 -1.13 -29.05
C VAL A 419 -20.50 -1.51 -30.52
N GLU A 420 -20.28 -0.55 -31.44
CA GLU A 420 -20.20 -0.82 -32.87
C GLU A 420 -18.99 -1.69 -33.26
N ALA A 421 -17.85 -1.54 -32.54
CA ALA A 421 -16.67 -2.39 -32.78
C ALA A 421 -16.92 -3.88 -32.44
N LEU A 422 -17.78 -4.18 -31.44
CA LEU A 422 -18.18 -5.54 -31.11
C LEU A 422 -19.24 -6.12 -32.09
N ALA A 423 -19.93 -5.26 -32.81
CA ALA A 423 -21.00 -5.63 -33.76
C ALA A 423 -20.56 -5.64 -35.24
N MET A 424 -19.28 -5.30 -35.53
CA MET A 424 -18.77 -5.34 -36.90
C MET A 424 -18.63 -6.78 -37.40
N PRO A 425 -18.97 -7.05 -38.66
CA PRO A 425 -18.85 -8.38 -39.26
C PRO A 425 -17.37 -8.78 -39.30
N VAL A 426 -17.09 -9.97 -38.82
CA VAL A 426 -15.76 -10.59 -38.87
C VAL A 426 -15.39 -10.80 -40.35
N GLN A 427 -14.45 -10.02 -40.87
CA GLN A 427 -13.85 -10.28 -42.16
C GLN A 427 -12.87 -11.44 -42.04
N TYR A 428 -13.24 -12.62 -42.46
CA TYR A 428 -12.36 -13.76 -42.58
C TYR A 428 -11.33 -13.51 -43.70
N ARG A 429 -10.05 -13.46 -43.34
CA ARG A 429 -8.94 -13.65 -44.28
C ARG A 429 -8.70 -15.15 -44.45
N ASP A 430 -8.60 -15.59 -45.69
CA ASP A 430 -8.43 -16.97 -46.12
C ASP A 430 -7.32 -17.70 -45.35
N VAL A 431 -7.68 -18.75 -44.63
CA VAL A 431 -6.79 -19.59 -43.81
C VAL A 431 -5.72 -20.31 -44.66
N ARG A 432 -5.82 -20.32 -45.98
CA ARG A 432 -4.91 -21.01 -46.90
C ARG A 432 -3.53 -20.34 -47.05
N GLU A 433 -3.35 -19.07 -46.67
CA GLU A 433 -2.05 -18.41 -46.76
C GLU A 433 -1.12 -18.62 -45.52
N VAL A 434 -1.63 -19.08 -44.39
CA VAL A 434 -0.84 -19.26 -43.16
C VAL A 434 -0.02 -20.58 -43.17
N GLY A 435 -0.40 -21.55 -44.00
CA GLY A 435 0.26 -22.87 -44.07
C GLY A 435 1.59 -22.94 -44.82
N LYS A 436 2.04 -21.89 -45.53
CA LYS A 436 3.24 -21.93 -46.41
C LYS A 436 4.53 -21.30 -45.85
N ARG A 437 4.56 -20.92 -44.59
CA ARG A 437 5.79 -20.36 -43.98
C ARG A 437 6.18 -21.04 -42.66
N ALA A 438 6.13 -22.37 -42.62
CA ALA A 438 6.83 -23.11 -41.57
C ALA A 438 8.08 -23.77 -42.20
N GLY A 439 9.18 -23.10 -42.20
CA GLY A 439 10.49 -23.66 -42.46
C GLY A 439 10.96 -24.52 -41.28
N PRO A 440 11.89 -25.48 -41.52
CA PRO A 440 12.19 -26.51 -40.54
C PRO A 440 12.90 -25.95 -39.29
N ALA A 441 12.44 -26.39 -38.12
CA ALA A 441 13.07 -26.14 -36.84
C ALA A 441 14.50 -26.66 -36.85
N ARG A 442 15.46 -25.78 -36.64
CA ARG A 442 16.85 -26.17 -36.25
C ARG A 442 16.84 -26.46 -34.73
N ARG A 443 17.17 -27.70 -34.42
CA ARG A 443 17.62 -28.12 -33.09
C ARG A 443 18.97 -27.45 -32.80
N CYS A 444 19.09 -26.77 -31.70
CA CYS A 444 20.19 -26.82 -30.71
C CYS A 444 19.65 -26.26 -29.42
#